data_17a11a7d06f14328001271dadbe9024d
#
_entry.id   17a11a7d06f14328001271dadbe9024d
#
_cell.length_a   1.000
_cell.length_b   1.000
_cell.length_c   1.000
_cell.angle_alpha   90.00
_cell.angle_beta   90.00
_cell.angle_gamma   90.00
#
_symmetry.space_group_name_H-M   'P 1'
#
loop_
_entity.id
_entity.type
_entity.pdbx_description
1 polymer ?
#
loop_
_entity_poly.entity_id
_entity_poly.type
_entity_poly.pdbx_seq_one_letter_code
_entity_poly.pdbx_strand_id
1 'polypeptide(L)'
;GPDVYQIPVNIGDVLDFIYTAGSWSGENAYQVFDQNGVLIVDQGAGSSTPTSVSGVNACPACSDPSGLTSSNITTSSVDISWTAGGSETEWNIDYGAPGYTPGTGTTITSSSYTLTGLSPATTYDVYIQANCGIGDVSSWVGPVSVSTLGSCGIFTLEITDSWGDGWNGGTMDVVVNGTTVFAGLTIVTGTGPDVYQIPVNIGDVLDFIYTAGSWS
;
A
#
# COMPACT_ATOMS: atom_id res chain seq x y z
N GLY A 1 -23.32 -2.29 -41.23
CA GLY A 1 -22.76 -2.33 -39.87
C GLY A 1 -23.71 -1.64 -38.93
N PRO A 2 -23.51 -1.72 -37.59
CA PRO A 2 -24.34 -1.00 -36.63
C PRO A 2 -24.15 0.51 -36.78
N ASP A 3 -25.22 1.27 -36.62
CA ASP A 3 -25.13 2.72 -36.46
C ASP A 3 -24.63 3.03 -35.04
N VAL A 4 -23.61 3.86 -34.93
CA VAL A 4 -23.00 4.21 -33.62
C VAL A 4 -23.30 5.67 -33.32
N TYR A 5 -23.89 5.91 -32.15
CA TYR A 5 -24.18 7.24 -31.63
C TYR A 5 -23.40 7.47 -30.34
N GLN A 6 -22.82 8.65 -30.17
CA GLN A 6 -22.20 9.07 -28.93
C GLN A 6 -23.15 9.96 -28.15
N ILE A 7 -23.38 9.62 -26.90
CA ILE A 7 -24.24 10.36 -25.97
C ILE A 7 -23.34 11.04 -24.95
N PRO A 8 -23.22 12.38 -24.98
CA PRO A 8 -22.46 13.08 -23.94
C PRO A 8 -23.21 13.00 -22.60
N VAL A 9 -22.51 12.61 -21.56
CA VAL A 9 -23.06 12.46 -20.20
C VAL A 9 -22.11 13.09 -19.19
N ASN A 10 -22.67 13.53 -18.04
CA ASN A 10 -21.92 14.03 -16.90
C ASN A 10 -21.97 13.00 -15.76
N ILE A 11 -21.09 13.18 -14.78
CA ILE A 11 -21.09 12.36 -13.56
C ILE A 11 -22.46 12.49 -12.88
N GLY A 12 -23.05 11.32 -12.55
CA GLY A 12 -24.36 11.24 -11.91
C GLY A 12 -25.56 11.31 -12.86
N ASP A 13 -25.34 11.47 -14.16
CA ASP A 13 -26.44 11.39 -15.14
C ASP A 13 -27.04 9.98 -15.18
N VAL A 14 -28.35 9.92 -15.20
CA VAL A 14 -29.12 8.68 -15.35
C VAL A 14 -29.75 8.68 -16.72
N LEU A 15 -29.54 7.61 -17.46
CA LEU A 15 -30.05 7.46 -18.82
C LEU A 15 -31.24 6.50 -18.85
N ASP A 16 -32.25 6.89 -19.61
CA ASP A 16 -33.37 6.04 -20.00
C ASP A 16 -33.32 5.76 -21.49
N PHE A 17 -33.28 4.50 -21.88
CA PHE A 17 -33.33 4.04 -23.24
C PHE A 17 -34.76 3.57 -23.54
N ILE A 18 -35.54 4.39 -24.24
CA ILE A 18 -36.94 4.12 -24.52
C ILE A 18 -37.04 3.49 -25.93
N TYR A 19 -37.34 2.21 -25.97
CA TYR A 19 -37.58 1.49 -27.20
C TYR A 19 -39.06 1.47 -27.54
N THR A 20 -39.41 1.86 -28.79
CA THR A 20 -40.75 1.74 -29.31
C THR A 20 -40.78 0.67 -30.42
N ALA A 21 -41.51 -0.37 -30.19
CA ALA A 21 -41.63 -1.49 -31.13
C ALA A 21 -42.33 -1.07 -32.42
N GLY A 22 -41.74 -1.48 -33.56
CA GLY A 22 -42.30 -1.34 -34.86
C GLY A 22 -42.66 -2.71 -35.50
N SER A 23 -43.00 -2.72 -36.79
CA SER A 23 -43.08 -3.97 -37.56
C SER A 23 -41.70 -4.59 -37.65
N TRP A 24 -41.50 -5.86 -37.39
CA TRP A 24 -40.19 -6.55 -37.40
C TRP A 24 -39.27 -6.23 -36.21
N SER A 25 -39.86 -5.93 -35.07
CA SER A 25 -39.08 -5.58 -33.84
C SER A 25 -38.15 -6.69 -33.37
N GLY A 26 -38.39 -7.96 -33.71
CA GLY A 26 -37.51 -9.07 -33.39
C GLY A 26 -36.16 -9.09 -34.15
N GLU A 27 -35.98 -8.18 -35.14
CA GLU A 27 -34.73 -8.02 -35.89
C GLU A 27 -33.88 -6.87 -35.35
N ASN A 28 -34.40 -6.13 -34.36
CA ASN A 28 -33.72 -4.98 -33.78
C ASN A 28 -32.90 -5.40 -32.58
N ALA A 29 -31.78 -4.71 -32.38
CA ALA A 29 -30.94 -4.83 -31.19
C ALA A 29 -30.25 -3.51 -30.91
N TYR A 30 -30.00 -3.23 -29.67
CA TYR A 30 -29.09 -2.14 -29.29
C TYR A 30 -28.22 -2.53 -28.09
N GLN A 31 -27.02 -1.99 -28.12
CA GLN A 31 -26.03 -2.15 -27.06
C GLN A 31 -25.53 -0.79 -26.62
N VAL A 32 -25.25 -0.63 -25.35
CA VAL A 32 -24.68 0.59 -24.78
C VAL A 32 -23.37 0.21 -24.11
N PHE A 33 -22.34 0.96 -24.45
CA PHE A 33 -21.00 0.80 -23.89
C PHE A 33 -20.62 2.06 -23.14
N ASP A 34 -19.87 1.88 -22.04
CA ASP A 34 -19.26 3.02 -21.37
C ASP A 34 -18.09 3.59 -22.18
N GLN A 35 -17.46 4.65 -21.65
CA GLN A 35 -16.30 5.30 -22.25
C GLN A 35 -15.07 4.37 -22.39
N ASN A 36 -15.00 3.29 -21.64
CA ASN A 36 -13.91 2.30 -21.63
C ASN A 36 -14.23 1.12 -22.56
N GLY A 37 -15.41 1.14 -23.21
CA GLY A 37 -15.89 0.05 -24.07
C GLY A 37 -16.50 -1.13 -23.33
N VAL A 38 -16.85 -0.96 -22.05
CA VAL A 38 -17.54 -2.00 -21.28
C VAL A 38 -19.02 -1.98 -21.63
N LEU A 39 -19.58 -3.16 -21.93
CA LEU A 39 -21.00 -3.33 -22.24
C LEU A 39 -21.85 -3.11 -20.99
N ILE A 40 -22.73 -2.10 -21.01
CA ILE A 40 -23.63 -1.77 -19.89
C ILE A 40 -25.05 -2.29 -20.15
N VAL A 41 -25.51 -2.19 -21.38
CA VAL A 41 -26.87 -2.63 -21.78
C VAL A 41 -26.77 -3.47 -23.04
N ASP A 42 -27.46 -4.61 -23.07
CA ASP A 42 -27.60 -5.49 -24.23
C ASP A 42 -29.08 -5.86 -24.38
N GLN A 43 -29.71 -5.42 -25.48
CA GLN A 43 -31.12 -5.66 -25.75
C GLN A 43 -31.32 -6.15 -27.18
N GLY A 44 -32.23 -7.12 -27.35
CA GLY A 44 -32.59 -7.65 -28.67
C GLY A 44 -31.62 -8.69 -29.23
N ALA A 45 -30.62 -9.12 -28.47
CA ALA A 45 -29.72 -10.20 -28.90
C ALA A 45 -30.48 -11.51 -29.11
N GLY A 46 -30.11 -12.25 -30.16
CA GLY A 46 -30.69 -13.57 -30.48
C GLY A 46 -32.13 -13.54 -30.95
N SER A 47 -32.54 -12.51 -31.67
CA SER A 47 -33.89 -12.36 -32.25
C SER A 47 -35.01 -12.12 -31.22
N SER A 48 -34.66 -11.67 -30.04
CA SER A 48 -35.65 -11.16 -29.06
C SER A 48 -36.00 -9.70 -29.38
N THR A 49 -37.23 -9.29 -29.09
CA THR A 49 -37.61 -7.88 -29.22
C THR A 49 -36.93 -7.07 -28.10
N PRO A 50 -36.21 -5.98 -28.43
CA PRO A 50 -35.66 -5.12 -27.41
C PRO A 50 -36.72 -4.57 -26.47
N THR A 51 -36.34 -4.27 -25.26
CA THR A 51 -37.17 -3.59 -24.27
C THR A 51 -36.55 -2.25 -23.86
N SER A 52 -37.37 -1.36 -23.32
CA SER A 52 -36.84 -0.14 -22.70
C SER A 52 -36.07 -0.48 -21.43
N VAL A 53 -34.95 0.22 -21.23
CA VAL A 53 -34.16 0.13 -20.01
C VAL A 53 -34.07 1.52 -19.39
N SER A 54 -34.38 1.64 -18.12
CA SER A 54 -34.34 2.92 -17.39
C SER A 54 -33.47 2.83 -16.15
N GLY A 55 -33.03 3.97 -15.69
CA GLY A 55 -32.21 4.08 -14.49
C GLY A 55 -30.75 3.65 -14.71
N VAL A 56 -30.26 3.67 -15.95
CA VAL A 56 -28.84 3.36 -16.23
C VAL A 56 -27.97 4.50 -15.75
N ASN A 57 -27.17 4.26 -14.73
CA ASN A 57 -26.17 5.22 -14.30
C ASN A 57 -25.03 5.23 -15.32
N ALA A 58 -25.01 6.27 -16.15
CA ALA A 58 -24.06 6.37 -17.26
C ALA A 58 -22.65 6.66 -16.82
N CYS A 59 -22.52 7.34 -15.71
CA CYS A 59 -21.25 7.77 -15.15
C CYS A 59 -21.39 7.76 -13.62
N PRO A 60 -21.26 6.58 -12.98
CA PRO A 60 -21.34 6.51 -11.52
C PRO A 60 -20.25 7.40 -10.94
N ALA A 61 -20.63 8.23 -9.95
CA ALA A 61 -19.63 9.02 -9.23
C ALA A 61 -18.55 8.09 -8.65
N CYS A 62 -17.31 8.53 -8.72
CA CYS A 62 -16.19 7.81 -8.14
C CYS A 62 -16.40 7.65 -6.62
N SER A 63 -16.57 6.43 -6.16
CA SER A 63 -16.89 6.17 -4.75
C SER A 63 -15.66 6.31 -3.87
N ASP A 64 -15.84 6.85 -2.67
CA ASP A 64 -14.76 6.98 -1.70
C ASP A 64 -14.26 5.60 -1.26
N PRO A 65 -12.92 5.37 -1.22
CA PRO A 65 -12.35 4.19 -0.58
C PRO A 65 -12.71 4.13 0.91
N SER A 66 -12.59 2.97 1.51
CA SER A 66 -12.90 2.77 2.94
C SER A 66 -11.84 1.92 3.63
N GLY A 67 -11.86 1.86 4.97
CA GLY A 67 -10.99 1.00 5.73
C GLY A 67 -9.50 1.32 5.60
N LEU A 68 -9.14 2.60 5.41
CA LEU A 68 -7.75 3.05 5.35
C LEU A 68 -7.02 2.72 6.65
N THR A 69 -5.96 1.90 6.57
CA THR A 69 -5.21 1.40 7.72
C THR A 69 -3.71 1.36 7.44
N SER A 70 -2.91 1.31 8.51
CA SER A 70 -1.47 1.16 8.45
C SER A 70 -1.00 -0.09 9.18
N SER A 71 0.10 -0.70 8.71
CA SER A 71 0.75 -1.87 9.30
C SER A 71 2.25 -1.89 8.98
N ASN A 72 2.99 -2.87 9.52
CA ASN A 72 4.41 -3.10 9.25
C ASN A 72 5.26 -1.81 9.34
N ILE A 73 5.04 -1.05 10.42
CA ILE A 73 5.74 0.22 10.64
C ILE A 73 7.20 -0.06 10.99
N THR A 74 8.12 0.60 10.26
CA THR A 74 9.55 0.57 10.53
C THR A 74 10.08 1.98 10.83
N THR A 75 11.38 2.15 10.83
CA THR A 75 12.02 3.48 10.97
C THR A 75 11.93 4.33 9.71
N SER A 76 11.65 3.73 8.54
CA SER A 76 11.70 4.42 7.25
C SER A 76 10.60 4.00 6.28
N SER A 77 9.69 3.13 6.71
CA SER A 77 8.57 2.65 5.87
C SER A 77 7.33 2.33 6.67
N VAL A 78 6.19 2.27 5.98
CA VAL A 78 4.90 1.82 6.50
C VAL A 78 4.06 1.24 5.36
N ASP A 79 3.36 0.15 5.62
CA ASP A 79 2.38 -0.39 4.70
C ASP A 79 1.03 0.25 4.96
N ILE A 80 0.41 0.73 3.89
CA ILE A 80 -0.93 1.33 3.87
C ILE A 80 -1.84 0.42 3.06
N SER A 81 -3.06 0.19 3.53
CA SER A 81 -4.07 -0.60 2.83
C SER A 81 -5.46 -0.02 3.02
N TRP A 82 -6.33 -0.29 2.06
CA TRP A 82 -7.72 0.18 2.05
C TRP A 82 -8.61 -0.77 1.25
N THR A 83 -9.90 -0.53 1.28
CA THR A 83 -10.89 -1.23 0.47
C THR A 83 -11.43 -0.28 -0.60
N ALA A 84 -11.52 -0.75 -1.84
CA ALA A 84 -12.13 -0.03 -2.95
C ALA A 84 -13.58 0.38 -2.61
N GLY A 85 -13.99 1.56 -3.04
CA GLY A 85 -15.34 2.06 -2.86
C GLY A 85 -16.32 1.54 -3.91
N GLY A 86 -15.79 1.19 -5.09
CA GLY A 86 -16.54 0.72 -6.24
C GLY A 86 -15.72 -0.26 -7.09
N SER A 87 -15.71 -0.04 -8.41
CA SER A 87 -14.99 -0.87 -9.38
C SER A 87 -13.68 -0.24 -9.87
N GLU A 88 -13.21 0.80 -9.20
CA GLU A 88 -11.95 1.46 -9.51
C GLU A 88 -10.76 0.51 -9.34
N THR A 89 -9.77 0.69 -10.17
CA THR A 89 -8.51 -0.07 -10.18
C THR A 89 -7.28 0.81 -10.00
N GLU A 90 -7.51 2.11 -9.82
CA GLU A 90 -6.47 3.10 -9.59
C GLU A 90 -6.83 3.99 -8.41
N TRP A 91 -5.81 4.42 -7.68
CA TRP A 91 -5.94 5.32 -6.53
C TRP A 91 -4.81 6.34 -6.53
N ASN A 92 -5.06 7.48 -5.90
CA ASN A 92 -4.02 8.46 -5.58
C ASN A 92 -3.74 8.38 -4.09
N ILE A 93 -2.48 8.19 -3.71
CA ILE A 93 -2.02 8.26 -2.33
C ILE A 93 -1.21 9.52 -2.12
N ASP A 94 -1.43 10.22 -1.02
CA ASP A 94 -0.68 11.40 -0.65
C ASP A 94 -0.45 11.44 0.86
N TYR A 95 0.65 12.06 1.30
CA TYR A 95 1.00 12.11 2.71
C TYR A 95 1.91 13.30 3.02
N GLY A 96 1.86 13.72 4.27
CA GLY A 96 2.68 14.84 4.76
C GLY A 96 2.74 14.90 6.27
N ALA A 97 3.24 16.00 6.82
CA ALA A 97 3.26 16.24 8.26
C ALA A 97 1.82 16.33 8.82
N PRO A 98 1.60 16.15 10.13
CA PRO A 98 0.29 16.28 10.74
C PRO A 98 -0.41 17.58 10.37
N GLY A 99 -1.66 17.49 9.91
CA GLY A 99 -2.45 18.60 9.38
C GLY A 99 -2.17 18.94 7.91
N TYR A 100 -1.44 18.09 7.19
CA TYR A 100 -1.23 18.22 5.76
C TYR A 100 -2.55 18.20 4.99
N THR A 101 -2.64 19.03 3.93
CA THR A 101 -3.76 18.99 3.00
C THR A 101 -3.29 18.30 1.71
N PRO A 102 -3.92 17.18 1.31
CA PRO A 102 -3.48 16.42 0.13
C PRO A 102 -3.64 17.24 -1.16
N GLY A 103 -2.67 17.06 -2.07
CA GLY A 103 -2.64 17.67 -3.40
C GLY A 103 -3.05 16.68 -4.49
N THR A 104 -2.16 16.44 -5.47
CA THR A 104 -2.42 15.48 -6.56
C THR A 104 -2.06 14.05 -6.19
N GLY A 105 -1.17 13.85 -5.25
CA GLY A 105 -0.70 12.55 -4.81
C GLY A 105 0.10 11.76 -5.87
N THR A 106 0.32 10.48 -5.58
CA THR A 106 0.95 9.50 -6.47
C THR A 106 -0.09 8.47 -6.88
N THR A 107 -0.26 8.25 -8.19
CA THR A 107 -1.20 7.25 -8.72
C THR A 107 -0.62 5.85 -8.60
N ILE A 108 -1.43 4.92 -8.11
CA ILE A 108 -1.10 3.51 -7.86
C ILE A 108 -2.26 2.61 -8.31
N THR A 109 -1.96 1.35 -8.63
CA THR A 109 -2.92 0.37 -9.20
C THR A 109 -3.19 -0.82 -8.27
N SER A 110 -2.82 -0.71 -6.99
CA SER A 110 -3.09 -1.73 -5.97
C SER A 110 -3.82 -1.09 -4.80
N SER A 111 -4.70 -1.82 -4.13
CA SER A 111 -5.37 -1.40 -2.89
C SER A 111 -4.46 -1.49 -1.63
N SER A 112 -3.16 -1.56 -1.83
CA SER A 112 -2.13 -1.45 -0.80
C SER A 112 -0.88 -0.80 -1.37
N TYR A 113 -0.15 -0.09 -0.52
CA TYR A 113 1.08 0.60 -0.90
C TYR A 113 2.05 0.70 0.27
N THR A 114 3.33 0.45 0.01
CA THR A 114 4.37 0.67 1.02
C THR A 114 4.99 2.05 0.81
N LEU A 115 4.75 2.97 1.73
CA LEU A 115 5.47 4.23 1.82
C LEU A 115 6.90 3.94 2.29
N THR A 116 7.89 4.49 1.57
CA THR A 116 9.32 4.30 1.87
C THR A 116 10.04 5.64 1.91
N GLY A 117 11.27 5.65 2.46
CA GLY A 117 12.07 6.88 2.56
C GLY A 117 11.58 7.85 3.63
N LEU A 118 10.78 7.37 4.58
CA LEU A 118 10.29 8.17 5.69
C LEU A 118 11.42 8.45 6.70
N SER A 119 11.31 9.56 7.41
CA SER A 119 12.23 9.90 8.53
C SER A 119 11.87 9.11 9.79
N PRO A 120 12.84 8.64 10.58
CA PRO A 120 12.59 7.98 11.86
C PRO A 120 11.91 8.90 12.87
N ALA A 121 11.16 8.31 13.82
CA ALA A 121 10.43 9.00 14.89
C ALA A 121 9.59 10.18 14.39
N THR A 122 9.01 10.04 13.21
CA THR A 122 8.25 11.12 12.54
C THR A 122 6.82 10.67 12.30
N THR A 123 5.87 11.56 12.58
CA THR A 123 4.45 11.31 12.32
C THR A 123 4.06 11.87 10.95
N TYR A 124 3.27 11.10 10.22
CA TYR A 124 2.71 11.43 8.92
C TYR A 124 1.19 11.24 8.93
N ASP A 125 0.49 12.14 8.28
CA ASP A 125 -0.91 11.99 7.92
C ASP A 125 -0.99 11.48 6.48
N VAL A 126 -1.64 10.33 6.26
CA VAL A 126 -1.75 9.65 4.98
C VAL A 126 -3.19 9.67 4.50
N TYR A 127 -3.38 9.96 3.22
CA TYR A 127 -4.68 10.06 2.56
C TYR A 127 -4.71 9.20 1.32
N ILE A 128 -5.91 8.73 0.98
CA ILE A 128 -6.18 7.96 -0.25
C ILE A 128 -7.40 8.54 -0.97
N GLN A 129 -7.37 8.52 -2.29
CA GLN A 129 -8.45 8.97 -3.16
C GLN A 129 -8.61 7.95 -4.29
N ALA A 130 -9.83 7.52 -4.61
CA ALA A 130 -10.08 6.71 -5.79
C ALA A 130 -9.89 7.54 -7.06
N ASN A 131 -9.35 6.92 -8.11
CA ASN A 131 -9.19 7.50 -9.43
C ASN A 131 -9.97 6.63 -10.44
N CYS A 132 -11.09 7.16 -10.90
CA CYS A 132 -11.97 6.48 -11.86
C CYS A 132 -11.67 6.87 -13.32
N GLY A 133 -10.60 7.62 -13.55
CA GLY A 133 -10.16 8.04 -14.90
C GLY A 133 -10.81 9.35 -15.36
N ILE A 134 -10.23 9.93 -16.41
CA ILE A 134 -10.71 11.16 -17.11
C ILE A 134 -11.08 12.33 -16.15
N GLY A 135 -10.31 12.49 -15.06
CA GLY A 135 -10.54 13.56 -14.10
C GLY A 135 -11.66 13.29 -13.08
N ASP A 136 -12.27 12.11 -13.12
CA ASP A 136 -13.22 11.65 -12.11
C ASP A 136 -12.46 11.01 -10.95
N VAL A 137 -12.50 11.66 -9.79
CA VAL A 137 -11.85 11.21 -8.58
C VAL A 137 -12.82 11.35 -7.40
N SER A 138 -12.66 10.47 -6.41
CA SER A 138 -13.44 10.56 -5.17
C SER A 138 -12.99 11.73 -4.29
N SER A 139 -13.61 11.89 -3.13
CA SER A 139 -13.03 12.69 -2.07
C SER A 139 -11.75 12.03 -1.52
N TRP A 140 -10.86 12.84 -0.95
CA TRP A 140 -9.75 12.32 -0.16
C TRP A 140 -10.26 11.71 1.14
N VAL A 141 -9.89 10.46 1.40
CA VAL A 141 -10.19 9.72 2.64
C VAL A 141 -8.96 9.69 3.52
N GLY A 142 -9.13 10.00 4.78
CA GLY A 142 -8.06 10.13 5.76
C GLY A 142 -8.23 11.37 6.64
N PRO A 143 -7.20 11.72 7.45
CA PRO A 143 -5.93 11.01 7.50
C PRO A 143 -5.99 9.71 8.31
N VAL A 144 -5.16 8.73 7.93
CA VAL A 144 -4.61 7.80 8.90
C VAL A 144 -3.27 8.36 9.37
N SER A 145 -3.18 8.67 10.66
CA SER A 145 -1.93 9.18 11.25
C SER A 145 -1.06 8.00 11.66
N VAL A 146 0.19 7.98 11.19
CA VAL A 146 1.17 6.94 11.47
C VAL A 146 2.49 7.55 11.90
N SER A 147 3.11 6.96 12.93
CA SER A 147 4.43 7.38 13.40
C SER A 147 5.43 6.27 13.11
N THR A 148 6.49 6.60 12.37
CA THR A 148 7.62 5.69 12.16
C THR A 148 8.32 5.39 13.47
N LEU A 149 8.97 4.23 13.55
CA LEU A 149 9.79 3.88 14.71
C LEU A 149 10.99 4.82 14.81
N GLY A 150 11.39 5.10 16.02
CA GLY A 150 12.64 5.83 16.28
C GLY A 150 13.84 4.91 16.12
N SER A 151 15.00 5.50 15.77
CA SER A 151 16.28 4.83 15.84
C SER A 151 16.88 5.08 17.24
N CYS A 152 17.28 4.04 17.95
CA CYS A 152 18.06 4.17 19.18
C CYS A 152 19.53 4.52 18.90
N GLY A 153 19.95 4.48 17.64
CA GLY A 153 21.31 4.72 17.23
C GLY A 153 22.14 3.43 17.15
N ILE A 154 23.40 3.53 17.56
CA ILE A 154 24.37 2.43 17.48
C ILE A 154 24.79 2.07 18.90
N PHE A 155 24.59 0.82 19.29
CA PHE A 155 25.20 0.26 20.49
C PHE A 155 26.63 -0.16 20.16
N THR A 156 27.55 0.18 21.06
CA THR A 156 28.94 -0.26 20.97
C THR A 156 29.15 -1.45 21.89
N LEU A 157 29.52 -2.59 21.32
CA LEU A 157 29.98 -3.77 22.08
C LEU A 157 31.50 -3.77 22.08
N GLU A 158 32.09 -3.79 23.26
CA GLU A 158 33.53 -3.99 23.45
C GLU A 158 33.73 -5.35 24.10
N ILE A 159 34.54 -6.19 23.49
CA ILE A 159 34.98 -7.45 24.07
C ILE A 159 36.44 -7.38 24.46
N THR A 160 36.77 -7.88 25.66
CA THR A 160 38.11 -7.80 26.24
C THR A 160 38.53 -9.17 26.80
N ASP A 161 39.84 -9.35 26.88
CA ASP A 161 40.48 -10.47 27.59
C ASP A 161 41.47 -9.96 28.63
N SER A 162 41.31 -10.40 29.89
CA SER A 162 42.09 -9.89 31.02
C SER A 162 43.52 -10.39 31.04
N TRP A 163 43.79 -11.54 30.44
CA TRP A 163 45.09 -12.22 30.49
C TRP A 163 45.92 -12.03 29.20
N GLY A 164 45.28 -11.65 28.11
CA GLY A 164 45.94 -11.37 26.83
C GLY A 164 46.28 -12.62 26.02
N ASP A 165 45.77 -13.79 26.41
CA ASP A 165 45.92 -15.03 25.67
C ASP A 165 44.71 -15.42 24.81
N GLY A 166 43.73 -14.50 24.76
CA GLY A 166 42.49 -14.62 24.01
C GLY A 166 41.41 -15.39 24.74
N TRP A 167 40.25 -15.54 24.13
CA TRP A 167 39.09 -16.24 24.76
C TRP A 167 39.19 -17.75 24.70
N ASN A 168 40.34 -18.33 24.26
CA ASN A 168 40.63 -19.75 24.28
C ASN A 168 39.53 -20.64 23.67
N GLY A 169 38.95 -20.23 22.55
CA GLY A 169 37.84 -20.89 21.87
C GLY A 169 36.45 -20.47 22.37
N GLY A 170 36.38 -19.57 23.34
CA GLY A 170 35.13 -18.90 23.70
C GLY A 170 34.64 -17.99 22.59
N THR A 171 33.35 -17.93 22.38
CA THR A 171 32.73 -17.09 21.34
C THR A 171 31.48 -16.39 21.86
N MET A 172 31.10 -15.29 21.25
CA MET A 172 29.85 -14.59 21.49
C MET A 172 29.10 -14.37 20.19
N ASP A 173 27.81 -14.67 20.19
CA ASP A 173 26.89 -14.26 19.15
C ASP A 173 26.06 -13.08 19.64
N VAL A 174 25.77 -12.13 18.74
CA VAL A 174 24.85 -11.03 18.98
C VAL A 174 23.61 -11.24 18.14
N VAL A 175 22.47 -11.24 18.80
CA VAL A 175 21.16 -11.49 18.19
C VAL A 175 20.29 -10.25 18.40
N VAL A 176 19.64 -9.79 17.33
CA VAL A 176 18.65 -8.71 17.39
C VAL A 176 17.31 -9.26 16.90
N ASN A 177 16.29 -9.20 17.76
CA ASN A 177 14.96 -9.73 17.49
C ASN A 177 14.96 -11.19 16.99
N GLY A 178 15.81 -12.05 17.59
CA GLY A 178 15.94 -13.44 17.20
C GLY A 178 16.78 -13.70 15.95
N THR A 179 17.35 -12.66 15.31
CA THR A 179 18.25 -12.80 14.15
C THR A 179 19.70 -12.53 14.56
N THR A 180 20.60 -13.50 14.30
CA THR A 180 22.03 -13.31 14.57
C THR A 180 22.61 -12.28 13.62
N VAL A 181 23.11 -11.18 14.17
CA VAL A 181 23.75 -10.07 13.42
C VAL A 181 25.28 -10.16 13.45
N PHE A 182 25.84 -10.73 14.51
CA PHE A 182 27.25 -11.11 14.61
C PHE A 182 27.34 -12.53 15.16
N ALA A 183 28.15 -13.37 14.55
CA ALA A 183 28.34 -14.74 14.96
C ALA A 183 29.82 -15.02 15.29
N GLY A 184 30.08 -15.74 16.37
CA GLY A 184 31.40 -16.23 16.72
C GLY A 184 32.41 -15.13 17.02
N LEU A 185 31.98 -14.00 17.59
CA LEU A 185 32.89 -12.94 18.03
C LEU A 185 33.83 -13.51 19.09
N THR A 186 35.15 -13.29 18.94
CA THR A 186 36.17 -13.82 19.88
C THR A 186 37.44 -12.97 19.83
N ILE A 187 38.19 -12.96 20.90
CA ILE A 187 39.57 -12.47 20.90
C ILE A 187 40.47 -13.67 20.75
N VAL A 188 41.28 -13.69 19.67
CA VAL A 188 42.17 -14.80 19.37
C VAL A 188 43.46 -14.69 20.18
N THR A 189 44.02 -13.47 20.32
CA THR A 189 45.21 -13.14 21.12
C THR A 189 45.15 -11.67 21.51
N GLY A 190 45.75 -11.31 22.65
CA GLY A 190 45.79 -9.95 23.16
C GLY A 190 44.64 -9.63 24.11
N THR A 191 44.64 -8.43 24.67
CA THR A 191 43.66 -8.00 25.66
C THR A 191 42.41 -7.34 25.07
N GLY A 192 42.40 -7.03 23.76
CA GLY A 192 41.35 -6.19 23.15
C GLY A 192 41.54 -4.70 23.53
N PRO A 193 40.48 -3.84 23.54
CA PRO A 193 39.14 -4.25 23.16
C PRO A 193 38.96 -4.43 21.63
N ASP A 194 38.22 -5.45 21.23
CA ASP A 194 37.62 -5.48 19.91
C ASP A 194 36.24 -4.84 19.98
N VAL A 195 35.97 -3.92 19.04
CA VAL A 195 34.81 -3.03 19.10
C VAL A 195 33.87 -3.31 17.94
N TYR A 196 32.61 -3.54 18.26
CA TYR A 196 31.55 -3.82 17.29
C TYR A 196 30.43 -2.79 17.41
N GLN A 197 29.92 -2.32 16.26
CA GLN A 197 28.83 -1.37 16.19
C GLN A 197 27.53 -2.10 15.83
N ILE A 198 26.55 -2.07 16.71
CA ILE A 198 25.25 -2.75 16.56
C ILE A 198 24.18 -1.70 16.35
N PRO A 199 23.69 -1.51 15.10
CA PRO A 199 22.57 -0.62 14.82
C PRO A 199 21.28 -1.21 15.40
N VAL A 200 20.52 -0.41 16.12
CA VAL A 200 19.28 -0.83 16.79
C VAL A 200 18.18 0.24 16.66
N ASN A 201 16.94 -0.21 16.72
CA ASN A 201 15.75 0.65 16.72
C ASN A 201 15.05 0.58 18.07
N ILE A 202 14.14 1.54 18.34
CA ILE A 202 13.31 1.50 19.54
C ILE A 202 12.46 0.23 19.51
N GLY A 203 12.52 -0.56 20.59
CA GLY A 203 11.80 -1.81 20.75
C GLY A 203 12.57 -3.06 20.33
N ASP A 204 13.77 -2.91 19.75
CA ASP A 204 14.62 -4.07 19.48
C ASP A 204 15.07 -4.74 20.78
N VAL A 205 15.07 -6.06 20.76
CA VAL A 205 15.58 -6.91 21.84
C VAL A 205 16.95 -7.44 21.42
N LEU A 206 17.96 -7.21 22.25
CA LEU A 206 19.32 -7.70 22.02
C LEU A 206 19.60 -8.85 22.96
N ASP A 207 20.07 -9.97 22.39
CA ASP A 207 20.57 -11.10 23.13
C ASP A 207 22.06 -11.27 22.84
N PHE A 208 22.86 -11.49 23.88
CA PHE A 208 24.28 -11.77 23.82
C PHE A 208 24.48 -13.23 24.27
N ILE A 209 24.80 -14.10 23.32
CA ILE A 209 24.91 -15.55 23.56
C ILE A 209 26.38 -15.93 23.63
N TYR A 210 26.86 -16.17 24.84
CA TYR A 210 28.25 -16.60 25.09
C TYR A 210 28.36 -18.13 25.07
N THR A 211 29.34 -18.62 24.32
CA THR A 211 29.76 -20.02 24.31
C THR A 211 31.15 -20.12 24.95
N ALA A 212 31.26 -20.89 26.02
CA ALA A 212 32.51 -21.02 26.74
C ALA A 212 33.59 -21.72 25.93
N GLY A 213 34.83 -21.23 26.07
CA GLY A 213 36.01 -21.87 25.54
C GLY A 213 36.61 -22.90 26.50
N SER A 214 37.85 -23.31 26.23
CA SER A 214 38.50 -24.40 26.94
C SER A 214 38.91 -24.07 28.39
N TRP A 215 38.95 -22.79 28.79
CA TRP A 215 39.42 -22.26 30.09
C TRP A 215 38.39 -21.32 30.74
N SER A 216 37.15 -21.64 30.67
CA SER A 216 36.05 -20.85 31.27
C SER A 216 35.71 -21.33 32.70
#